data_fb1f24f27ad1bc4f6e9f6e7adeb91890
#
_entry.id   fb1f24f27ad1bc4f6e9f6e7adeb91890
#
_cell.length_a   1.000
_cell.length_b   1.000
_cell.length_c   1.000
_cell.angle_alpha   90.00
_cell.angle_beta   90.00
_cell.angle_gamma   90.00
#
_symmetry.space_group_name_H-M   'P 1'
#
loop_
_entity.id
_entity.type
_entity.pdbx_description
1 polymer ?
#
loop_
_entity_poly.entity_id
_entity_poly.type
_entity_poly.pdbx_seq_one_letter_code
_entity_poly.pdbx_strand_id
1 'polypeptide(L)'
;VLDWAWAETVLALGAEPYAVAEAPLYNERVVSPALPATTIDLGLRSWPNMELLKSLHPGLIITQAGYGVPESRLETIAPTMALPLFTEDRTPLALAESGMSAIAERLDRKAEGDAYIARFDEALSKMRDTLAGDDGRPVLIVKFAGERLVDIYGRGSLFDDVLQRLGLENAWQEVGNRWGFSTAGLDAIARHRDARLVIIEPGPPPSLAQSRLWNTIPSVGAGRVFTIPPTWVFGGLPSALRFGRILTEALTPA
;
A
#
# COMPACT_ATOMS: atom_id res chain seq x y z
N VAL A 1 16.92 0.84 -6.20
CA VAL A 1 15.47 0.68 -6.43
C VAL A 1 14.80 2.04 -6.32
N LEU A 2 13.95 2.43 -7.29
CA LEU A 2 13.35 3.76 -7.35
C LEU A 2 11.89 3.80 -6.87
N ASP A 3 11.28 2.65 -6.64
CA ASP A 3 9.91 2.53 -6.13
C ASP A 3 9.84 1.66 -4.87
N TRP A 4 8.98 2.05 -3.93
CA TRP A 4 8.93 1.41 -2.61
C TRP A 4 8.27 0.04 -2.62
N ALA A 5 7.29 -0.21 -3.50
CA ALA A 5 6.70 -1.53 -3.62
C ALA A 5 7.73 -2.57 -4.08
N TRP A 6 8.64 -2.14 -4.96
CA TRP A 6 9.71 -3.01 -5.41
C TRP A 6 10.88 -3.08 -4.42
N ALA A 7 11.11 -2.02 -3.62
CA ALA A 7 12.10 -2.07 -2.55
C ALA A 7 11.69 -3.06 -1.46
N GLU A 8 10.43 -3.04 -1.00
CA GLU A 8 9.94 -4.02 -0.03
C GLU A 8 9.88 -5.44 -0.61
N THR A 9 9.64 -5.58 -1.92
CA THR A 9 9.69 -6.87 -2.61
C THR A 9 11.11 -7.46 -2.61
N VAL A 10 12.12 -6.66 -2.94
CA VAL A 10 13.54 -7.06 -2.89
C VAL A 10 13.92 -7.51 -1.49
N LEU A 11 13.52 -6.76 -0.45
CA LEU A 11 13.76 -7.12 0.94
C LEU A 11 13.04 -8.43 1.33
N ALA A 12 11.80 -8.61 0.89
CA ALA A 12 11.01 -9.81 1.16
C ALA A 12 11.63 -11.08 0.53
N LEU A 13 12.36 -10.91 -0.55
CA LEU A 13 13.16 -11.96 -1.19
C LEU A 13 14.50 -12.22 -0.48
N GLY A 14 14.81 -11.52 0.62
CA GLY A 14 16.06 -11.65 1.35
C GLY A 14 17.26 -11.00 0.64
N ALA A 15 17.03 -10.08 -0.28
CA ALA A 15 18.06 -9.26 -0.88
C ALA A 15 18.03 -7.84 -0.29
N GLU A 16 19.18 -7.18 -0.27
CA GLU A 16 19.29 -5.81 0.26
C GLU A 16 19.48 -4.83 -0.90
N PRO A 17 18.56 -3.87 -1.09
CA PRO A 17 18.74 -2.84 -2.10
C PRO A 17 19.88 -1.90 -1.66
N TYR A 18 20.91 -1.74 -2.49
CA TYR A 18 22.06 -0.88 -2.20
C TYR A 18 21.68 0.60 -2.07
N ALA A 19 20.72 1.04 -2.88
CA ALA A 19 20.20 2.41 -2.85
C ALA A 19 18.69 2.42 -3.15
N VAL A 20 17.94 3.28 -2.44
CA VAL A 20 16.50 3.44 -2.58
C VAL A 20 16.14 4.93 -2.63
N ALA A 21 15.18 5.31 -3.44
CA ALA A 21 14.69 6.68 -3.48
C ALA A 21 13.81 6.98 -2.25
N GLU A 22 14.00 8.14 -1.61
CA GLU A 22 13.32 8.57 -0.37
C GLU A 22 13.44 7.53 0.76
N ALA A 23 14.63 6.97 0.97
CA ALA A 23 14.88 5.92 1.95
C ALA A 23 14.45 6.27 3.39
N PRO A 24 14.66 7.50 3.91
CA PRO A 24 14.14 7.89 5.23
C PRO A 24 12.62 7.80 5.30
N LEU A 25 11.91 8.32 4.29
CA LEU A 25 10.45 8.34 4.25
C LEU A 25 9.86 6.94 4.02
N TYR A 26 10.58 6.05 3.35
CA TYR A 26 10.22 4.64 3.22
C TYR A 26 10.03 4.00 4.61
N ASN A 27 11.01 4.14 5.50
CA ASN A 27 10.94 3.55 6.83
C ASN A 27 9.79 4.10 7.69
N GLU A 28 9.38 5.36 7.45
CA GLU A 28 8.23 5.96 8.14
C GLU A 28 6.89 5.47 7.60
N ARG A 29 6.79 5.20 6.31
CA ARG A 29 5.52 4.94 5.61
C ARG A 29 5.26 3.46 5.38
N VAL A 30 6.26 2.72 4.90
CA VAL A 30 6.17 1.27 4.68
C VAL A 30 6.30 0.52 5.99
N VAL A 31 7.20 0.96 6.87
CA VAL A 31 7.45 0.46 8.23
C VAL A 31 8.09 -0.93 8.22
N SER A 32 7.55 -1.88 7.47
CA SER A 32 8.05 -3.26 7.40
C SER A 32 7.80 -3.85 6.00
N PRO A 33 8.84 -4.49 5.42
CA PRO A 33 10.21 -4.65 5.93
C PRO A 33 10.98 -3.31 5.97
N ALA A 34 11.82 -3.12 6.98
CA ALA A 34 12.66 -1.92 7.11
C ALA A 34 13.88 -2.00 6.17
N LEU A 35 14.28 -0.86 5.63
CA LEU A 35 15.55 -0.75 4.89
C LEU A 35 16.75 -0.88 5.84
N PRO A 36 17.84 -1.53 5.40
CA PRO A 36 19.11 -1.48 6.10
C PRO A 36 19.58 -0.04 6.32
N ALA A 37 20.20 0.24 7.46
CA ALA A 37 20.75 1.58 7.76
C ALA A 37 21.85 2.01 6.78
N THR A 38 22.44 1.08 6.06
CA THR A 38 23.45 1.30 5.04
C THR A 38 22.88 1.67 3.67
N THR A 39 21.56 1.60 3.48
CA THR A 39 20.92 1.91 2.20
C THR A 39 21.11 3.39 1.85
N ILE A 40 21.66 3.66 0.68
CA ILE A 40 21.89 5.02 0.18
C ILE A 40 20.56 5.64 -0.27
N ASP A 41 20.30 6.86 0.19
CA ASP A 41 19.14 7.63 -0.25
C ASP A 41 19.42 8.32 -1.60
N LEU A 42 18.56 8.06 -2.58
CA LEU A 42 18.65 8.67 -3.92
C LEU A 42 17.82 9.95 -4.08
N GLY A 43 17.23 10.46 -2.98
CA GLY A 43 16.30 11.60 -3.04
C GLY A 43 14.93 11.22 -3.57
N LEU A 44 14.20 12.15 -4.20
CA LEU A 44 12.79 11.99 -4.56
C LEU A 44 12.54 10.80 -5.51
N ARG A 45 11.52 10.01 -5.26
CA ARG A 45 11.10 8.90 -6.13
C ARG A 45 10.69 9.39 -7.53
N SER A 46 10.01 10.54 -7.59
CA SER A 46 9.61 11.14 -8.87
C SER A 46 10.77 11.73 -9.65
N TRP A 47 11.84 12.12 -8.96
CA TRP A 47 13.02 12.74 -9.55
C TRP A 47 14.28 12.45 -8.72
N PRO A 48 14.81 11.21 -8.76
CA PRO A 48 15.98 10.82 -7.99
C PRO A 48 17.24 11.56 -8.45
N ASN A 49 18.24 11.59 -7.59
CA ASN A 49 19.55 12.13 -7.92
C ASN A 49 20.25 11.23 -8.96
N MET A 50 20.11 11.60 -10.23
CA MET A 50 20.62 10.83 -11.36
C MET A 50 22.15 10.78 -11.41
N GLU A 51 22.84 11.81 -10.92
CA GLU A 51 24.31 11.83 -10.86
C GLU A 51 24.81 10.85 -9.80
N LEU A 52 24.19 10.86 -8.61
CA LEU A 52 24.48 9.89 -7.56
C LEU A 52 24.16 8.47 -8.07
N LEU A 53 23.00 8.24 -8.65
CA LEU A 53 22.61 6.93 -9.20
C LEU A 53 23.68 6.42 -10.19
N LYS A 54 24.14 7.27 -11.09
CA LYS A 54 25.19 6.92 -12.06
C LYS A 54 26.54 6.63 -11.39
N SER A 55 26.92 7.42 -10.38
CA SER A 55 28.19 7.24 -9.65
C SER A 55 28.26 5.94 -8.84
N LEU A 56 27.11 5.37 -8.48
CA LEU A 56 27.02 4.08 -7.78
C LEU A 56 27.26 2.87 -8.69
N HIS A 57 27.31 3.06 -10.01
CA HIS A 57 27.52 2.00 -11.01
C HIS A 57 26.60 0.79 -10.78
N PRO A 58 25.26 0.99 -10.71
CA PRO A 58 24.35 -0.10 -10.39
C PRO A 58 24.37 -1.20 -11.46
N GLY A 59 24.29 -2.46 -11.06
CA GLY A 59 24.13 -3.58 -11.99
C GLY A 59 22.70 -3.76 -12.48
N LEU A 60 21.71 -3.20 -11.73
CA LEU A 60 20.29 -3.27 -12.05
C LEU A 60 19.56 -2.08 -11.42
N ILE A 61 18.64 -1.48 -12.17
CA ILE A 61 17.68 -0.50 -11.67
C ILE A 61 16.30 -1.15 -11.70
N ILE A 62 15.55 -1.09 -10.58
CA ILE A 62 14.16 -1.55 -10.50
C ILE A 62 13.28 -0.33 -10.24
N THR A 63 12.24 -0.15 -11.04
CA THR A 63 11.32 1.00 -10.95
C THR A 63 9.89 0.59 -11.28
N GLN A 64 8.94 1.47 -11.00
CA GLN A 64 7.55 1.31 -11.42
C GLN A 64 7.36 1.86 -12.83
N ALA A 65 6.77 1.07 -13.71
CA ALA A 65 6.43 1.51 -15.06
C ALA A 65 5.44 2.69 -15.03
N GLY A 66 5.71 3.71 -15.82
CA GLY A 66 4.85 4.89 -15.95
C GLY A 66 4.86 5.84 -14.74
N TYR A 67 5.85 5.74 -13.85
CA TYR A 67 6.05 6.66 -12.73
C TYR A 67 7.51 7.13 -12.62
N GLY A 68 7.71 8.41 -12.33
CA GLY A 68 9.03 9.01 -12.14
C GLY A 68 9.81 9.18 -13.43
N VAL A 69 11.08 8.79 -13.42
CA VAL A 69 12.01 8.95 -14.56
C VAL A 69 11.67 7.96 -15.67
N PRO A 70 11.61 8.40 -16.95
CA PRO A 70 11.41 7.50 -18.07
C PRO A 70 12.45 6.38 -18.14
N GLU A 71 12.01 5.16 -18.43
CA GLU A 71 12.84 3.96 -18.51
C GLU A 71 14.05 4.15 -19.43
N SER A 72 13.83 4.70 -20.62
CA SER A 72 14.90 4.97 -21.59
C SER A 72 16.04 5.83 -21.05
N ARG A 73 15.74 6.72 -20.09
CA ARG A 73 16.76 7.53 -19.40
C ARG A 73 17.52 6.72 -18.35
N LEU A 74 16.87 5.81 -17.66
CA LEU A 74 17.50 4.92 -16.68
C LEU A 74 18.41 3.91 -17.37
N GLU A 75 18.01 3.40 -18.52
CA GLU A 75 18.78 2.46 -19.34
C GLU A 75 20.12 3.03 -19.84
N THR A 76 20.26 4.36 -19.89
CA THR A 76 21.57 4.98 -20.16
C THR A 76 22.57 4.81 -19.01
N ILE A 77 22.11 4.37 -17.83
CA ILE A 77 22.94 4.17 -16.64
C ILE A 77 23.18 2.68 -16.39
N ALA A 78 22.12 1.86 -16.40
CA ALA A 78 22.21 0.43 -16.16
C ALA A 78 20.97 -0.31 -16.71
N PRO A 79 21.04 -1.63 -16.88
CA PRO A 79 19.86 -2.45 -17.17
C PRO A 79 18.71 -2.09 -16.23
N THR A 80 17.53 -1.81 -16.80
CA THR A 80 16.38 -1.32 -16.04
C THR A 80 15.23 -2.31 -16.15
N MET A 81 14.62 -2.62 -14.99
CA MET A 81 13.39 -3.41 -14.87
C MET A 81 12.28 -2.46 -14.43
N ALA A 82 11.43 -2.04 -15.36
CA ALA A 82 10.25 -1.24 -15.08
C ALA A 82 9.02 -2.16 -15.02
N LEU A 83 8.45 -2.31 -13.83
CA LEU A 83 7.33 -3.22 -13.58
C LEU A 83 6.03 -2.45 -13.34
N PRO A 84 4.92 -2.87 -13.98
CA PRO A 84 3.63 -2.25 -13.76
C PRO A 84 3.08 -2.62 -12.37
N LEU A 85 2.40 -1.67 -11.72
CA LEU A 85 1.70 -1.92 -10.46
C LEU A 85 0.30 -1.28 -10.47
N PHE A 86 0.19 -0.01 -10.85
CA PHE A 86 -1.08 0.70 -10.98
C PHE A 86 -1.35 1.00 -12.45
N THR A 87 -2.22 0.21 -13.04
CA THR A 87 -2.62 0.27 -14.46
C THR A 87 -4.12 0.55 -14.60
N GLU A 88 -4.58 0.74 -15.82
CA GLU A 88 -6.01 0.90 -16.11
C GLU A 88 -6.83 -0.37 -15.79
N ASP A 89 -6.19 -1.55 -15.78
CA ASP A 89 -6.85 -2.82 -15.42
C ASP A 89 -7.19 -2.92 -13.93
N ARG A 90 -6.56 -2.08 -13.08
CA ARG A 90 -6.88 -1.94 -11.66
C ARG A 90 -6.80 -3.26 -10.88
N THR A 91 -5.71 -3.98 -11.07
CA THR A 91 -5.42 -5.26 -10.40
C THR A 91 -4.06 -5.19 -9.68
N PRO A 92 -3.84 -4.23 -8.76
CA PRO A 92 -2.52 -4.00 -8.18
C PRO A 92 -1.98 -5.22 -7.43
N LEU A 93 -2.81 -6.01 -6.78
CA LEU A 93 -2.36 -7.20 -6.06
C LEU A 93 -1.82 -8.27 -7.02
N ALA A 94 -2.52 -8.55 -8.12
CA ALA A 94 -2.06 -9.50 -9.13
C ALA A 94 -0.77 -9.02 -9.82
N LEU A 95 -0.63 -7.71 -10.05
CA LEU A 95 0.59 -7.11 -10.59
C LEU A 95 1.74 -7.17 -9.56
N ALA A 96 1.46 -7.03 -8.26
CA ALA A 96 2.46 -7.19 -7.21
C ALA A 96 2.98 -8.65 -7.13
N GLU A 97 2.09 -9.65 -7.29
CA GLU A 97 2.47 -11.08 -7.38
C GLU A 97 3.36 -11.35 -8.60
N SER A 98 2.95 -10.84 -9.76
CA SER A 98 3.74 -10.97 -11.00
C SER A 98 5.08 -10.26 -10.89
N GLY A 99 5.12 -9.07 -10.27
CA GLY A 99 6.33 -8.31 -10.01
C GLY A 99 7.28 -9.02 -9.03
N MET A 100 6.74 -9.64 -7.98
CA MET A 100 7.50 -10.48 -7.05
C MET A 100 8.20 -11.61 -7.81
N SER A 101 7.46 -12.34 -8.65
CA SER A 101 8.01 -13.45 -9.44
C SER A 101 9.08 -12.97 -10.42
N ALA A 102 8.87 -11.86 -11.12
CA ALA A 102 9.82 -11.31 -12.07
C ALA A 102 11.12 -10.82 -11.38
N ILE A 103 11.01 -10.16 -10.23
CA ILE A 103 12.17 -9.71 -9.44
C ILE A 103 12.92 -10.93 -8.89
N ALA A 104 12.21 -11.94 -8.38
CA ALA A 104 12.80 -13.16 -7.86
C ALA A 104 13.60 -13.91 -8.93
N GLU A 105 13.06 -14.04 -10.14
CA GLU A 105 13.79 -14.63 -11.27
C GLU A 105 15.03 -13.80 -11.63
N ARG A 106 14.90 -12.48 -11.70
CA ARG A 106 16.01 -11.57 -12.07
C ARG A 106 17.14 -11.57 -11.06
N LEU A 107 16.84 -11.84 -9.78
CA LEU A 107 17.81 -11.88 -8.68
C LEU A 107 18.30 -13.31 -8.36
N ASP A 108 17.91 -14.30 -9.15
CA ASP A 108 18.20 -15.73 -8.90
C ASP A 108 17.69 -16.21 -7.53
N ARG A 109 16.47 -15.79 -7.17
CA ARG A 109 15.78 -16.09 -5.91
C ARG A 109 14.36 -16.62 -6.13
N LYS A 110 14.19 -17.42 -7.18
CA LYS A 110 12.88 -17.96 -7.56
C LYS A 110 12.23 -18.75 -6.43
N ALA A 111 12.99 -19.58 -5.73
CA ALA A 111 12.47 -20.38 -4.63
C ALA A 111 11.94 -19.52 -3.47
N GLU A 112 12.63 -18.42 -3.14
CA GLU A 112 12.20 -17.47 -2.12
C GLU A 112 10.93 -16.72 -2.54
N GLY A 113 10.83 -16.36 -3.82
CA GLY A 113 9.63 -15.73 -4.39
C GLY A 113 8.41 -16.65 -4.32
N ASP A 114 8.54 -17.88 -4.83
CA ASP A 114 7.47 -18.90 -4.78
C ASP A 114 7.03 -19.17 -3.33
N ALA A 115 8.00 -19.30 -2.41
CA ALA A 115 7.72 -19.49 -1.00
C ALA A 115 7.06 -18.28 -0.33
N TYR A 116 7.40 -17.05 -0.75
CA TYR A 116 6.76 -15.84 -0.22
C TYR A 116 5.30 -15.77 -0.65
N ILE A 117 5.00 -15.98 -1.93
CA ILE A 117 3.63 -15.97 -2.48
C ILE A 117 2.78 -17.03 -1.76
N ALA A 118 3.29 -18.26 -1.61
CA ALA A 118 2.56 -19.31 -0.90
C ALA A 118 2.24 -18.94 0.55
N ARG A 119 3.20 -18.36 1.29
CA ARG A 119 2.97 -17.87 2.66
C ARG A 119 2.00 -16.70 2.73
N PHE A 120 2.03 -15.82 1.74
CA PHE A 120 1.10 -14.70 1.60
C PHE A 120 -0.34 -15.21 1.45
N ASP A 121 -0.59 -16.16 0.55
CA ASP A 121 -1.90 -16.76 0.32
C ASP A 121 -2.42 -17.51 1.55
N GLU A 122 -1.57 -18.29 2.22
CA GLU A 122 -1.91 -18.97 3.46
C GLU A 122 -2.27 -17.99 4.56
N ALA A 123 -1.52 -16.89 4.70
CA ALA A 123 -1.79 -15.88 5.71
C ALA A 123 -3.13 -15.16 5.46
N LEU A 124 -3.44 -14.78 4.23
CA LEU A 124 -4.74 -14.18 3.89
C LEU A 124 -5.90 -15.16 4.12
N SER A 125 -5.70 -16.46 3.82
CA SER A 125 -6.72 -17.48 4.11
C SER A 125 -7.00 -17.59 5.61
N LYS A 126 -5.97 -17.63 6.46
CA LYS A 126 -6.13 -17.66 7.93
C LYS A 126 -6.83 -16.41 8.47
N MET A 127 -6.50 -15.23 7.93
CA MET A 127 -7.18 -13.99 8.31
C MET A 127 -8.66 -14.01 7.92
N ARG A 128 -8.98 -14.49 6.71
CA ARG A 128 -10.38 -14.69 6.28
C ARG A 128 -11.14 -15.63 7.22
N ASP A 129 -10.52 -16.74 7.62
CA ASP A 129 -11.14 -17.70 8.54
C ASP A 129 -11.35 -17.05 9.93
N THR A 130 -10.41 -16.21 10.40
CA THR A 130 -10.57 -15.43 11.63
C THR A 130 -11.76 -14.46 11.55
N LEU A 131 -12.01 -13.89 10.39
CA LEU A 131 -13.09 -12.94 10.13
C LEU A 131 -14.42 -13.64 9.75
N ALA A 132 -14.49 -14.96 9.71
CA ALA A 132 -15.70 -15.70 9.29
C ALA A 132 -16.93 -15.44 10.18
N GLY A 133 -16.72 -14.98 11.43
CA GLY A 133 -17.79 -14.56 12.35
C GLY A 133 -18.09 -13.07 12.35
N ASP A 134 -17.55 -12.32 11.41
CA ASP A 134 -17.73 -10.89 11.27
C ASP A 134 -19.20 -10.49 11.02
N ASP A 135 -19.58 -9.27 11.40
CA ASP A 135 -20.97 -8.78 11.28
C ASP A 135 -21.42 -8.49 9.85
N GLY A 136 -20.55 -8.71 8.86
CA GLY A 136 -20.81 -8.53 7.43
C GLY A 136 -20.98 -7.07 6.98
N ARG A 137 -20.68 -6.11 7.82
CA ARG A 137 -20.76 -4.68 7.45
C ARG A 137 -19.64 -4.31 6.49
N PRO A 138 -19.92 -3.51 5.45
CA PRO A 138 -18.89 -3.07 4.54
C PRO A 138 -17.85 -2.18 5.25
N VAL A 139 -16.63 -2.20 4.74
CA VAL A 139 -15.48 -1.45 5.26
C VAL A 139 -15.24 -0.22 4.40
N LEU A 140 -15.19 0.96 5.00
CA LEU A 140 -14.81 2.21 4.36
C LEU A 140 -13.41 2.61 4.81
N ILE A 141 -12.43 2.54 3.91
CA ILE A 141 -11.03 2.84 4.24
C ILE A 141 -10.72 4.27 3.82
N VAL A 142 -10.26 5.08 4.77
CA VAL A 142 -9.94 6.48 4.52
C VAL A 142 -8.60 6.88 5.12
N LYS A 143 -8.00 7.92 4.54
CA LYS A 143 -6.86 8.64 5.11
C LYS A 143 -7.11 10.12 5.00
N PHE A 144 -6.85 10.87 6.07
CA PHE A 144 -7.02 12.31 6.03
C PHE A 144 -5.95 12.96 5.14
N ALA A 145 -6.42 13.72 4.14
CA ALA A 145 -5.61 14.53 3.22
C ALA A 145 -5.55 16.01 3.64
N GLY A 146 -6.15 16.34 4.77
CA GLY A 146 -6.22 17.68 5.33
C GLY A 146 -7.35 17.78 6.36
N GLU A 147 -7.75 19.01 6.70
CA GLU A 147 -8.77 19.25 7.74
C GLU A 147 -10.18 18.78 7.37
N ARG A 148 -10.52 18.76 6.09
CA ARG A 148 -11.88 18.47 5.61
C ARG A 148 -11.93 17.50 4.44
N LEU A 149 -10.80 17.02 3.99
CA LEU A 149 -10.68 16.12 2.86
C LEU A 149 -10.12 14.78 3.32
N VAL A 150 -10.62 13.73 2.72
CA VAL A 150 -10.13 12.37 2.90
C VAL A 150 -9.88 11.73 1.54
N ASP A 151 -8.81 10.96 1.47
CA ASP A 151 -8.62 9.99 0.41
C ASP A 151 -9.35 8.71 0.80
N ILE A 152 -10.23 8.26 -0.05
CA ILE A 152 -11.07 7.07 0.16
C ILE A 152 -10.60 6.00 -0.83
N TYR A 153 -10.18 4.86 -0.30
CA TYR A 153 -9.63 3.75 -1.09
C TYR A 153 -10.77 2.84 -1.55
N GLY A 154 -11.04 2.89 -2.84
CA GLY A 154 -12.13 2.19 -3.48
C GLY A 154 -11.67 1.08 -4.41
N ARG A 155 -12.55 0.73 -5.34
CA ARG A 155 -12.35 -0.31 -6.31
C ARG A 155 -11.07 -0.10 -7.13
N GLY A 156 -10.24 -1.15 -7.17
CA GLY A 156 -8.95 -1.14 -7.86
C GLY A 156 -7.81 -0.51 -7.07
N SER A 157 -7.98 -0.29 -5.77
CA SER A 157 -6.87 -0.05 -4.85
C SER A 157 -6.28 -1.38 -4.35
N LEU A 158 -5.03 -1.35 -3.89
CA LEU A 158 -4.41 -2.50 -3.23
C LEU A 158 -5.25 -2.98 -2.03
N PHE A 159 -5.84 -2.06 -1.30
CA PHE A 159 -6.68 -2.37 -0.14
C PHE A 159 -7.99 -3.04 -0.52
N ASP A 160 -8.60 -2.64 -1.65
CA ASP A 160 -9.79 -3.29 -2.16
C ASP A 160 -9.51 -4.76 -2.51
N ASP A 161 -8.40 -5.03 -3.20
CA ASP A 161 -7.99 -6.40 -3.53
C ASP A 161 -7.77 -7.23 -2.25
N VAL A 162 -7.16 -6.64 -1.20
CA VAL A 162 -7.00 -7.31 0.09
C VAL A 162 -8.35 -7.56 0.77
N LEU A 163 -9.27 -6.58 0.81
CA LEU A 163 -10.62 -6.79 1.35
C LEU A 163 -11.31 -7.97 0.67
N GLN A 164 -11.28 -8.04 -0.65
CA GLN A 164 -11.87 -9.15 -1.42
C GLN A 164 -11.25 -10.50 -1.03
N ARG A 165 -9.92 -10.58 -0.88
CA ARG A 165 -9.22 -11.80 -0.45
C ARG A 165 -9.60 -12.21 0.99
N LEU A 166 -9.93 -11.25 1.86
CA LEU A 166 -10.40 -11.46 3.22
C LEU A 166 -11.91 -11.78 3.30
N GLY A 167 -12.65 -11.70 2.19
CA GLY A 167 -14.10 -11.87 2.16
C GLY A 167 -14.88 -10.68 2.72
N LEU A 168 -14.27 -9.51 2.78
CA LEU A 168 -14.88 -8.27 3.25
C LEU A 168 -15.37 -7.41 2.07
N GLU A 169 -16.50 -6.74 2.25
CA GLU A 169 -17.03 -5.80 1.27
C GLU A 169 -16.41 -4.40 1.46
N ASN A 170 -15.94 -3.79 0.36
CA ASN A 170 -15.56 -2.38 0.37
C ASN A 170 -16.80 -1.50 0.24
N ALA A 171 -17.02 -0.58 1.15
CA ALA A 171 -18.15 0.35 1.09
C ALA A 171 -18.06 1.34 -0.09
N TRP A 172 -16.83 1.69 -0.53
CA TRP A 172 -16.62 2.61 -1.61
C TRP A 172 -16.50 1.88 -2.95
N GLN A 173 -17.62 1.80 -3.69
CA GLN A 173 -17.69 1.11 -4.97
C GLN A 173 -17.35 2.01 -6.18
N GLU A 174 -17.16 3.31 -5.95
CA GLU A 174 -16.80 4.23 -7.02
C GLU A 174 -15.38 3.97 -7.51
N VAL A 175 -15.20 4.14 -8.81
CA VAL A 175 -13.89 4.03 -9.44
C VAL A 175 -13.12 5.33 -9.20
N GLY A 176 -12.06 5.26 -8.42
CA GLY A 176 -11.17 6.38 -8.16
C GLY A 176 -10.20 6.69 -9.31
N ASN A 177 -9.17 7.45 -9.00
CA ASN A 177 -8.07 7.68 -9.93
C ASN A 177 -7.30 6.38 -10.25
N ARG A 178 -6.25 6.47 -11.09
CA ARG A 178 -5.43 5.29 -11.46
C ARG A 178 -4.78 4.58 -10.27
N TRP A 179 -4.66 5.26 -9.14
CA TRP A 179 -4.06 4.72 -7.91
C TRP A 179 -5.09 4.04 -6.99
N GLY A 180 -6.37 3.99 -7.40
CA GLY A 180 -7.46 3.34 -6.67
C GLY A 180 -8.05 4.16 -5.53
N PHE A 181 -7.90 5.50 -5.50
CA PHE A 181 -8.55 6.34 -4.50
C PHE A 181 -9.27 7.54 -5.09
N SER A 182 -10.21 8.09 -4.33
CA SER A 182 -10.92 9.33 -4.59
C SER A 182 -10.71 10.29 -3.43
N THR A 183 -10.41 11.56 -3.70
CA THR A 183 -10.37 12.58 -2.66
C THR A 183 -11.74 13.24 -2.56
N ALA A 184 -12.36 13.24 -1.38
CA ALA A 184 -13.71 13.72 -1.13
C ALA A 184 -13.84 14.45 0.21
N GLY A 185 -14.95 15.14 0.40
CA GLY A 185 -15.31 15.76 1.68
C GLY A 185 -15.88 14.75 2.69
N LEU A 186 -16.06 15.19 3.93
CA LEU A 186 -16.59 14.36 5.02
C LEU A 186 -18.02 13.86 4.76
N ASP A 187 -18.79 14.57 3.93
CA ASP A 187 -20.12 14.15 3.50
C ASP A 187 -20.10 12.82 2.74
N ALA A 188 -19.00 12.53 2.05
CA ALA A 188 -18.82 11.24 1.39
C ALA A 188 -18.80 10.08 2.40
N ILE A 189 -18.11 10.22 3.53
CA ILE A 189 -18.12 9.23 4.61
C ILE A 189 -19.55 9.06 5.17
N ALA A 190 -20.26 10.17 5.38
CA ALA A 190 -21.60 10.16 5.99
C ALA A 190 -22.66 9.43 5.15
N ARG A 191 -22.45 9.27 3.85
CA ARG A 191 -23.34 8.51 2.94
C ARG A 191 -23.30 7.01 3.20
N HIS A 192 -22.20 6.47 3.70
CA HIS A 192 -22.01 5.05 3.99
C HIS A 192 -22.42 4.72 5.44
N ARG A 193 -23.75 4.81 5.71
CA ARG A 193 -24.32 4.81 7.07
C ARG A 193 -24.00 3.55 7.88
N ASP A 194 -23.90 2.39 7.23
CA ASP A 194 -23.71 1.09 7.89
C ASP A 194 -22.25 0.63 7.88
N ALA A 195 -21.36 1.37 7.21
CA ALA A 195 -19.96 1.00 7.10
C ALA A 195 -19.20 1.08 8.44
N ARG A 196 -18.22 0.21 8.56
CA ARG A 196 -17.11 0.34 9.53
C ARG A 196 -16.10 1.29 8.93
N LEU A 197 -15.87 2.40 9.60
CA LEU A 197 -14.92 3.42 9.16
C LEU A 197 -13.51 3.06 9.66
N VAL A 198 -12.64 2.67 8.74
CA VAL A 198 -11.22 2.39 9.02
C VAL A 198 -10.40 3.60 8.61
N ILE A 199 -9.72 4.21 9.56
CA ILE A 199 -8.90 5.40 9.37
C ILE A 199 -7.44 5.02 9.47
N ILE A 200 -6.68 5.26 8.40
CA ILE A 200 -5.22 5.12 8.44
C ILE A 200 -4.63 6.37 9.10
N GLU A 201 -3.79 6.18 10.10
CA GLU A 201 -3.12 7.31 10.78
C GLU A 201 -2.40 8.27 9.81
N PRO A 202 -2.41 9.58 10.14
CA PRO A 202 -3.00 10.18 11.33
C PRO A 202 -4.54 10.18 11.26
N GLY A 203 -5.19 10.11 12.44
CA GLY A 203 -6.64 10.23 12.59
C GLY A 203 -7.18 11.61 12.19
N PRO A 204 -8.46 11.89 12.50
CA PRO A 204 -9.04 13.19 12.19
C PRO A 204 -8.30 14.31 12.94
N PRO A 205 -8.11 15.50 12.32
CA PRO A 205 -7.55 16.64 13.02
C PRO A 205 -8.30 16.94 14.32
N PRO A 206 -7.62 17.41 15.40
CA PRO A 206 -8.27 17.64 16.69
C PRO A 206 -9.48 18.57 16.64
N SER A 207 -9.44 19.60 15.79
CA SER A 207 -10.55 20.50 15.53
C SER A 207 -11.79 19.81 14.99
N LEU A 208 -11.60 18.81 14.14
CA LEU A 208 -12.67 17.98 13.59
C LEU A 208 -13.14 16.93 14.61
N ALA A 209 -12.23 16.21 15.23
CA ALA A 209 -12.56 15.13 16.17
C ALA A 209 -13.45 15.60 17.34
N GLN A 210 -13.30 16.87 17.76
CA GLN A 210 -14.09 17.50 18.82
C GLN A 210 -15.35 18.19 18.30
N SER A 211 -15.58 18.21 16.98
CA SER A 211 -16.69 18.93 16.38
C SER A 211 -18.01 18.16 16.46
N ARG A 212 -19.13 18.90 16.48
CA ARG A 212 -20.46 18.28 16.33
C ARG A 212 -20.60 17.61 14.96
N LEU A 213 -19.98 18.17 13.93
CA LEU A 213 -20.01 17.61 12.57
C LEU A 213 -19.47 16.18 12.55
N TRP A 214 -18.34 15.93 13.21
CA TRP A 214 -17.73 14.58 13.28
C TRP A 214 -18.70 13.58 13.92
N ASN A 215 -19.34 13.96 15.02
CA ASN A 215 -20.29 13.11 15.74
C ASN A 215 -21.61 12.86 14.98
N THR A 216 -21.93 13.66 13.93
CA THR A 216 -23.09 13.40 13.07
C THR A 216 -22.84 12.35 12.01
N ILE A 217 -21.57 11.94 11.77
CA ILE A 217 -21.23 10.86 10.85
C ILE A 217 -21.77 9.55 11.43
N PRO A 218 -22.60 8.78 10.71
CA PRO A 218 -23.30 7.62 11.27
C PRO A 218 -22.35 6.54 11.84
N SER A 219 -21.22 6.30 11.19
CA SER A 219 -20.21 5.34 11.70
C SER A 219 -19.59 5.81 13.01
N VAL A 220 -19.35 7.12 13.16
CA VAL A 220 -18.80 7.74 14.37
C VAL A 220 -19.81 7.67 15.50
N GLY A 221 -21.05 8.13 15.28
CA GLY A 221 -22.11 8.10 16.27
C GLY A 221 -22.47 6.68 16.76
N ALA A 222 -22.22 5.67 15.93
CA ALA A 222 -22.45 4.26 16.25
C ALA A 222 -21.20 3.55 16.82
N GLY A 223 -20.09 4.25 17.05
CA GLY A 223 -18.86 3.66 17.57
C GLY A 223 -18.14 2.68 16.62
N ARG A 224 -18.42 2.74 15.33
CA ARG A 224 -17.82 1.86 14.31
C ARG A 224 -16.64 2.53 13.62
N VAL A 225 -15.73 3.08 14.39
CA VAL A 225 -14.51 3.73 13.91
C VAL A 225 -13.31 2.96 14.43
N PHE A 226 -12.43 2.59 13.50
CA PHE A 226 -11.22 1.84 13.78
C PHE A 226 -10.04 2.65 13.23
N THR A 227 -9.12 3.05 14.07
CA THR A 227 -7.88 3.71 13.63
C THR A 227 -6.79 2.67 13.56
N ILE A 228 -6.13 2.58 12.41
CA ILE A 228 -5.04 1.64 12.16
C ILE A 228 -3.72 2.38 11.99
N PRO A 229 -2.59 1.77 12.37
CA PRO A 229 -1.27 2.35 12.18
C PRO A 229 -0.97 2.75 10.73
N PRO A 230 0.01 3.64 10.50
CA PRO A 230 0.44 3.99 9.16
C PRO A 230 0.77 2.73 8.36
N THR A 231 0.24 2.63 7.15
CA THR A 231 0.51 1.55 6.22
C THR A 231 0.62 2.09 4.81
N TRP A 232 1.50 1.49 4.00
CA TRP A 232 1.74 2.00 2.66
C TRP A 232 0.63 1.56 1.69
N VAL A 233 -0.04 2.55 1.12
CA VAL A 233 -1.23 2.34 0.29
C VAL A 233 -0.89 1.94 -1.16
N PHE A 234 0.36 2.16 -1.59
CA PHE A 234 0.84 1.89 -2.95
C PHE A 234 1.96 0.85 -2.94
N GLY A 235 1.84 -0.16 -2.06
CA GLY A 235 2.85 -1.19 -1.87
C GLY A 235 2.66 -2.41 -2.75
N GLY A 236 3.57 -3.36 -2.56
CA GLY A 236 3.50 -4.72 -3.09
C GLY A 236 2.90 -5.71 -2.08
N LEU A 237 3.29 -6.99 -2.19
CA LEU A 237 2.78 -8.04 -1.30
C LEU A 237 3.11 -7.82 0.19
N PRO A 238 4.29 -7.31 0.59
CA PRO A 238 4.56 -7.05 2.01
C PRO A 238 3.60 -6.03 2.64
N SER A 239 3.36 -4.90 1.96
CA SER A 239 2.38 -3.89 2.40
C SER A 239 0.95 -4.43 2.42
N ALA A 240 0.55 -5.22 1.42
CA ALA A 240 -0.76 -5.87 1.37
C ALA A 240 -0.94 -6.83 2.55
N LEU A 241 0.06 -7.66 2.86
CA LEU A 241 0.04 -8.58 3.99
C LEU A 241 -0.03 -7.85 5.32
N ARG A 242 0.75 -6.77 5.47
CA ARG A 242 0.75 -5.94 6.68
C ARG A 242 -0.62 -5.29 6.89
N PHE A 243 -1.21 -4.73 5.83
CA PHE A 243 -2.55 -4.16 5.89
C PHE A 243 -3.58 -5.21 6.30
N GLY A 244 -3.57 -6.39 5.69
CA GLY A 244 -4.48 -7.49 6.04
C GLY A 244 -4.40 -7.87 7.53
N ARG A 245 -3.20 -7.99 8.09
CA ARG A 245 -2.99 -8.30 9.52
C ARG A 245 -3.55 -7.22 10.43
N ILE A 246 -3.17 -5.97 10.21
CA ILE A 246 -3.60 -4.82 11.02
C ILE A 246 -5.13 -4.67 10.97
N LEU A 247 -5.72 -4.83 9.79
CA LEU A 247 -7.17 -4.76 9.62
C LEU A 247 -7.87 -5.90 10.36
N THR A 248 -7.37 -7.13 10.23
CA THR A 248 -7.95 -8.29 10.93
C THR A 248 -7.91 -8.09 12.45
N GLU A 249 -6.77 -7.66 12.99
CA GLU A 249 -6.62 -7.34 14.41
C GLU A 249 -7.61 -6.24 14.87
N ALA A 250 -7.76 -5.18 14.06
CA ALA A 250 -8.66 -4.08 14.38
C ALA A 250 -10.16 -4.47 14.36
N LEU A 251 -10.54 -5.40 13.49
CA LEU A 251 -11.94 -5.84 13.33
C LEU A 251 -12.31 -7.03 14.22
N THR A 252 -11.33 -7.73 14.79
CA THR A 252 -11.60 -8.86 15.71
C THR A 252 -11.78 -8.31 17.13
N PRO A 253 -12.91 -8.57 17.80
CA PRO A 253 -13.10 -8.21 19.22
C PRO A 253 -12.04 -8.86 20.10
N ALA A 254 -11.53 -8.10 21.09
CA ALA A 254 -10.60 -8.62 22.10
C ALA A 254 -11.29 -9.61 23.05
#